data_5314f874b7ae2a53ed6f872b2dfdfb5d
#
_entry.id   5314f874b7ae2a53ed6f872b2dfdfb5d
#
_cell.length_a   1.000
_cell.length_b   1.000
_cell.length_c   1.000
_cell.angle_alpha   90.00
_cell.angle_beta   90.00
_cell.angle_gamma   90.00
#
_symmetry.space_group_name_H-M   'P 1'
#
loop_
_entity.id
_entity.type
_entity.pdbx_description
1 polymer ?
#
loop_
_entity_poly.entity_id
_entity_poly.type
_entity_poly.pdbx_seq_one_letter_code
_entity_poly.pdbx_strand_id
1 'polypeptide(L)'
;MKRMALTFPSLSPALLLCAGLLVACADDTKEVGDPLGKISAPPSAQNATPLWASVPETISPEWGTFFSEKGQGRETPMPAPDDLESWKTVQAANDEAKEGAAHEKAAAFGVTYEESEIAGIPVVEVTPSELVSTDKIAVYTHGGAYVLNSAKAVIESAMFFAAETGLRVLAVDYTLAPHSKWQETTDEIISVFEALDKQGYTADDIVLYGDSAGGGLAAGVTLKMRDLGMEMPAALVLWSPWADISETGDTYVTLRDAEPYYTYEHVLGPSALAYAEVKDHKNPYVSPVYGDFKQGFPPTLIQGGTKEIFLSNFIRLYQGLDQAGQTVKLDIYEGMPHVFVPTLPESAESQAAIAKVRDWVSEHLLDD
;
A
#
# COMPACT_ATOMS: atom_id res chain seq x y z
N MET A 1 6.55 1.42 -61.51
CA MET A 1 7.92 0.95 -61.84
C MET A 1 8.50 0.23 -60.65
N LYS A 2 8.78 -1.06 -60.85
CA LYS A 2 9.60 -2.04 -60.10
C LYS A 2 9.61 -2.01 -58.57
N ARG A 3 8.83 -2.94 -58.01
CA ARG A 3 9.03 -3.53 -56.68
C ARG A 3 10.33 -4.36 -56.70
N MET A 4 11.16 -4.20 -55.66
CA MET A 4 12.29 -5.09 -55.42
C MET A 4 12.03 -5.84 -54.11
N ALA A 5 11.79 -7.15 -54.24
CA ALA A 5 11.63 -8.07 -53.13
C ALA A 5 13.01 -8.55 -52.68
N LEU A 6 13.30 -8.49 -51.40
CA LEU A 6 14.47 -9.11 -50.78
C LEU A 6 14.01 -10.39 -50.05
N THR A 7 14.47 -11.52 -50.59
CA THR A 7 14.30 -12.88 -50.03
C THR A 7 15.41 -13.14 -49.01
N PHE A 8 15.04 -13.61 -47.81
CA PHE A 8 15.98 -14.19 -46.84
C PHE A 8 15.99 -15.71 -46.93
N PRO A 9 17.15 -16.38 -46.84
CA PRO A 9 17.24 -17.85 -46.87
C PRO A 9 16.95 -18.46 -45.51
N SER A 10 16.27 -19.61 -45.53
CA SER A 10 15.96 -20.50 -44.44
C SER A 10 17.20 -21.24 -43.92
N LEU A 11 17.43 -21.24 -42.61
CA LEU A 11 18.39 -22.11 -41.94
C LEU A 11 17.65 -23.26 -41.25
N SER A 12 18.01 -24.49 -41.65
CA SER A 12 17.55 -25.76 -41.07
C SER A 12 18.19 -26.01 -39.71
N PRO A 13 17.50 -26.73 -38.79
CA PRO A 13 18.07 -27.15 -37.51
C PRO A 13 18.89 -28.47 -37.68
N ALA A 14 20.15 -28.44 -37.24
CA ALA A 14 20.96 -29.63 -37.10
C ALA A 14 20.73 -30.34 -35.75
N LEU A 15 20.22 -31.53 -35.80
CA LEU A 15 20.15 -32.50 -34.69
C LEU A 15 21.57 -33.00 -34.37
N LEU A 16 22.03 -32.82 -33.13
CA LEU A 16 23.23 -33.50 -32.62
C LEU A 16 22.79 -34.61 -31.67
N LEU A 17 22.91 -35.87 -32.17
CA LEU A 17 22.89 -37.08 -31.38
C LEU A 17 24.28 -37.27 -30.75
N CYS A 18 24.39 -37.35 -29.42
CA CYS A 18 25.54 -37.92 -28.74
C CYS A 18 25.23 -39.34 -28.26
N ALA A 19 25.78 -40.29 -28.96
CA ALA A 19 25.76 -41.70 -28.57
C ALA A 19 26.77 -41.97 -27.45
N GLY A 20 26.35 -42.79 -26.47
CA GLY A 20 27.17 -43.21 -25.33
C GLY A 20 28.31 -44.14 -25.74
N LEU A 21 29.45 -44.00 -25.08
CA LEU A 21 30.49 -45.01 -24.97
C LEU A 21 30.59 -45.43 -23.50
N LEU A 22 30.16 -46.65 -23.22
CA LEU A 22 30.53 -47.40 -22.01
C LEU A 22 31.94 -47.97 -22.20
N VAL A 23 32.87 -47.48 -21.40
CA VAL A 23 34.18 -48.14 -21.23
C VAL A 23 34.24 -48.60 -19.77
N ALA A 24 34.20 -49.92 -19.59
CA ALA A 24 34.57 -50.58 -18.35
C ALA A 24 36.09 -50.58 -18.22
N CYS A 25 36.63 -50.08 -17.14
CA CYS A 25 37.99 -50.35 -16.69
C CYS A 25 38.03 -50.53 -15.18
N ALA A 26 38.81 -51.50 -14.83
CA ALA A 26 39.01 -52.16 -13.56
C ALA A 26 39.48 -51.27 -12.39
N ASP A 27 39.22 -51.80 -11.21
CA ASP A 27 39.74 -51.46 -9.88
C ASP A 27 41.19 -50.98 -9.89
N ASP A 28 41.38 -49.79 -9.31
CA ASP A 28 42.59 -49.41 -8.59
C ASP A 28 42.20 -48.41 -7.45
N THR A 29 42.04 -48.96 -6.26
CA THR A 29 41.79 -48.20 -5.05
C THR A 29 43.05 -47.45 -4.63
N LYS A 30 43.16 -46.16 -4.96
CA LYS A 30 43.96 -45.21 -4.23
C LYS A 30 43.01 -44.17 -3.66
N GLU A 31 42.96 -44.12 -2.32
CA GLU A 31 42.32 -43.01 -1.57
C GLU A 31 42.92 -41.68 -2.02
N VAL A 32 42.18 -40.97 -2.84
CA VAL A 32 42.42 -39.53 -3.09
C VAL A 32 41.66 -38.81 -1.99
N GLY A 33 42.40 -38.18 -1.08
CA GLY A 33 41.82 -37.35 -0.04
C GLY A 33 40.86 -36.29 -0.63
N ASP A 34 39.71 -36.19 -0.03
CA ASP A 34 38.63 -35.27 -0.36
C ASP A 34 39.14 -33.81 -0.29
N PRO A 35 39.32 -33.08 -1.41
CA PRO A 35 39.80 -31.69 -1.43
C PRO A 35 38.70 -30.68 -1.12
N LEU A 36 37.46 -31.10 -0.93
CA LEU A 36 36.37 -30.27 -0.50
C LEU A 36 36.08 -30.58 0.96
N GLY A 37 36.71 -29.78 1.84
CA GLY A 37 36.41 -29.83 3.28
C GLY A 37 34.90 -29.90 3.47
N LYS A 38 34.45 -30.79 4.37
CA LYS A 38 33.03 -30.95 4.73
C LYS A 38 32.38 -29.59 4.84
N ILE A 39 31.56 -29.20 3.85
CA ILE A 39 30.61 -28.14 4.00
C ILE A 39 29.69 -28.62 5.12
N SER A 40 29.90 -28.10 6.33
CA SER A 40 28.96 -28.33 7.43
C SER A 40 27.61 -27.88 6.94
N ALA A 41 26.61 -28.76 7.04
CA ALA A 41 25.23 -28.36 6.77
C ALA A 41 24.94 -27.07 7.54
N PRO A 42 24.25 -26.12 6.92
CA PRO A 42 23.86 -24.90 7.63
C PRO A 42 23.15 -25.30 8.92
N PRO A 43 23.33 -24.54 10.01
CA PRO A 43 22.67 -24.84 11.28
C PRO A 43 21.19 -25.06 11.01
N SER A 44 20.61 -26.11 11.62
CA SER A 44 19.22 -26.50 11.43
C SER A 44 18.33 -25.26 11.53
N ALA A 45 17.42 -25.06 10.56
CA ALA A 45 16.55 -23.90 10.41
C ALA A 45 15.63 -23.61 11.62
N GLN A 46 15.73 -24.38 12.67
CA GLN A 46 14.90 -24.27 13.89
C GLN A 46 15.24 -23.08 14.80
N ASN A 47 16.38 -22.37 14.57
CA ASN A 47 16.79 -21.20 15.37
C ASN A 47 17.15 -19.96 14.52
N ALA A 48 16.78 -19.93 13.23
CA ALA A 48 17.01 -18.75 12.42
C ALA A 48 15.94 -17.69 12.75
N THR A 49 16.36 -16.44 12.96
CA THR A 49 15.43 -15.31 13.06
C THR A 49 14.56 -15.27 11.80
N PRO A 50 13.22 -15.25 11.91
CA PRO A 50 12.36 -15.13 10.74
C PRO A 50 12.73 -13.89 9.90
N LEU A 51 12.57 -13.95 8.57
CA LEU A 51 12.94 -12.83 7.69
C LEU A 51 12.18 -11.55 8.03
N TRP A 52 10.92 -11.65 8.44
CA TRP A 52 10.13 -10.51 8.87
C TRP A 52 10.68 -9.85 10.14
N ALA A 53 11.33 -10.59 11.04
CA ALA A 53 11.95 -10.09 12.26
C ALA A 53 13.43 -9.72 12.08
N SER A 54 14.02 -9.98 10.91
CA SER A 54 15.40 -9.57 10.58
C SER A 54 15.45 -8.06 10.37
N VAL A 55 16.28 -7.38 11.15
CA VAL A 55 16.41 -5.92 11.17
C VAL A 55 17.78 -5.53 10.65
N PRO A 56 17.88 -4.69 9.59
CA PRO A 56 19.17 -4.15 9.16
C PRO A 56 19.80 -3.27 10.23
N GLU A 57 21.15 -3.25 10.30
CA GLU A 57 21.87 -2.36 11.22
C GLU A 57 21.76 -0.87 10.86
N THR A 58 21.24 -0.58 9.69
CA THR A 58 21.09 0.77 9.10
C THR A 58 19.85 1.51 9.56
N ILE A 59 18.90 0.84 10.22
CA ILE A 59 17.65 1.44 10.70
C ILE A 59 17.68 1.72 12.20
N SER A 60 16.79 2.59 12.66
CA SER A 60 16.72 2.98 14.05
C SER A 60 16.34 1.82 14.99
N PRO A 61 16.89 1.78 16.24
CA PRO A 61 16.68 0.65 17.16
C PRO A 61 15.25 0.38 17.56
N GLU A 62 14.38 1.37 17.51
CA GLU A 62 12.96 1.29 17.84
C GLU A 62 12.25 0.24 16.95
N TRP A 63 12.62 0.17 15.68
CA TRP A 63 12.12 -0.84 14.77
C TRP A 63 12.54 -2.26 15.13
N GLY A 64 13.72 -2.42 15.72
CA GLY A 64 14.16 -3.71 16.26
C GLY A 64 13.23 -4.22 17.36
N THR A 65 12.82 -3.36 18.28
CA THR A 65 11.84 -3.66 19.34
C THR A 65 10.48 -4.00 18.72
N PHE A 66 10.00 -3.16 17.81
CA PHE A 66 8.75 -3.37 17.11
C PHE A 66 8.67 -4.75 16.43
N PHE A 67 9.69 -5.13 15.65
CA PHE A 67 9.71 -6.41 14.97
C PHE A 67 9.81 -7.60 15.92
N SER A 68 10.46 -7.46 17.09
CA SER A 68 10.52 -8.54 18.08
C SER A 68 9.15 -8.90 18.65
N GLU A 69 8.21 -7.98 18.63
CA GLU A 69 6.84 -8.13 19.16
C GLU A 69 5.80 -8.54 18.09
N LYS A 70 6.17 -8.48 16.81
CA LYS A 70 5.27 -8.75 15.66
C LYS A 70 5.38 -10.19 15.15
N GLY A 71 4.57 -10.53 14.17
CA GLY A 71 4.61 -11.79 13.42
C GLY A 71 3.66 -12.86 13.89
N GLN A 72 2.92 -12.62 14.98
CA GLN A 72 1.83 -13.50 15.38
C GLN A 72 0.54 -13.08 14.67
N GLY A 73 -0.17 -14.05 14.09
CA GLY A 73 -1.47 -13.80 13.47
C GLY A 73 -1.44 -13.42 11.99
N ARG A 74 -0.27 -13.26 11.36
CA ARG A 74 -0.18 -12.94 9.92
C ARG A 74 -0.86 -13.95 9.00
N GLU A 75 -1.10 -15.17 9.48
CA GLU A 75 -1.77 -16.26 8.77
C GLU A 75 -3.17 -16.53 9.32
N THR A 76 -3.74 -15.64 10.13
CA THR A 76 -5.13 -15.76 10.58
C THR A 76 -6.07 -15.54 9.40
N PRO A 77 -6.89 -16.54 9.02
CA PRO A 77 -7.75 -16.40 7.85
C PRO A 77 -8.86 -15.39 8.08
N MET A 78 -9.16 -14.59 7.05
CA MET A 78 -10.37 -13.78 7.01
C MET A 78 -11.60 -14.64 6.70
N PRO A 79 -12.82 -14.19 7.05
CA PRO A 79 -14.04 -14.88 6.69
C PRO A 79 -14.22 -15.07 5.19
N ALA A 80 -15.06 -16.04 4.79
CA ALA A 80 -15.47 -16.16 3.39
C ALA A 80 -16.20 -14.89 2.93
N PRO A 81 -16.08 -14.48 1.64
CA PRO A 81 -16.62 -13.21 1.14
C PRO A 81 -18.14 -13.01 1.32
N ASP A 82 -18.88 -14.09 1.45
CA ASP A 82 -20.34 -14.13 1.61
C ASP A 82 -20.82 -14.36 3.06
N ASP A 83 -19.90 -14.57 4.01
CA ASP A 83 -20.20 -14.76 5.43
C ASP A 83 -20.30 -13.42 6.17
N LEU A 84 -21.39 -12.69 5.93
CA LEU A 84 -21.61 -11.34 6.46
C LEU A 84 -21.59 -11.28 8.00
N GLU A 85 -22.06 -12.32 8.69
CA GLU A 85 -22.09 -12.34 10.17
C GLU A 85 -20.69 -12.48 10.76
N SER A 86 -19.86 -13.35 10.17
CA SER A 86 -18.45 -13.47 10.59
C SER A 86 -17.68 -12.18 10.30
N TRP A 87 -17.91 -11.53 9.16
CA TRP A 87 -17.29 -10.24 8.84
C TRP A 87 -17.67 -9.17 9.86
N LYS A 88 -18.95 -9.04 10.17
CA LYS A 88 -19.43 -8.10 11.19
C LYS A 88 -18.78 -8.32 12.55
N THR A 89 -18.61 -9.58 12.94
CA THR A 89 -17.96 -9.94 14.20
C THR A 89 -16.46 -9.56 14.19
N VAL A 90 -15.74 -9.85 13.11
CA VAL A 90 -14.32 -9.54 12.98
C VAL A 90 -14.10 -8.02 12.92
N GLN A 91 -14.95 -7.29 12.21
CA GLN A 91 -14.89 -5.82 12.10
C GLN A 91 -15.08 -5.17 13.46
N ALA A 92 -16.13 -5.56 14.18
CA ALA A 92 -16.40 -5.01 15.53
C ALA A 92 -15.27 -5.30 16.52
N ALA A 93 -14.75 -6.52 16.53
CA ALA A 93 -13.61 -6.89 17.40
C ALA A 93 -12.33 -6.14 17.06
N ASN A 94 -12.07 -5.89 15.76
CA ASN A 94 -10.92 -5.10 15.32
C ASN A 94 -11.01 -3.64 15.79
N ASP A 95 -12.18 -3.03 15.68
CA ASP A 95 -12.39 -1.64 16.07
C ASP A 95 -12.33 -1.48 17.59
N GLU A 96 -13.00 -2.36 18.37
CA GLU A 96 -12.92 -2.36 19.83
C GLU A 96 -11.47 -2.45 20.33
N ALA A 97 -10.63 -3.25 19.66
CA ALA A 97 -9.22 -3.40 20.04
C ALA A 97 -8.38 -2.14 19.80
N LYS A 98 -8.82 -1.22 18.93
CA LYS A 98 -8.04 -0.04 18.49
C LYS A 98 -8.53 1.29 19.06
N GLU A 99 -9.83 1.45 19.32
CA GLU A 99 -10.42 2.73 19.71
C GLU A 99 -9.98 3.27 21.09
N GLY A 100 -9.41 2.44 21.96
CA GLY A 100 -9.26 2.74 23.39
C GLY A 100 -8.31 3.89 23.79
N ALA A 101 -7.49 4.43 22.88
CA ALA A 101 -6.46 5.41 23.21
C ALA A 101 -6.59 6.76 22.47
N ALA A 102 -7.65 6.95 21.68
CA ALA A 102 -7.79 8.13 20.80
C ALA A 102 -7.66 9.47 21.54
N HIS A 103 -8.21 9.59 22.75
CA HIS A 103 -8.19 10.84 23.54
C HIS A 103 -6.79 11.20 24.05
N GLU A 104 -6.05 10.18 24.54
CA GLU A 104 -4.67 10.39 25.02
C GLU A 104 -3.75 10.76 23.86
N LYS A 105 -3.94 10.15 22.70
CA LYS A 105 -3.17 10.41 21.51
C LYS A 105 -3.45 11.79 20.92
N ALA A 106 -4.70 12.23 20.89
CA ALA A 106 -5.06 13.58 20.47
C ALA A 106 -4.31 14.65 21.28
N ALA A 107 -4.25 14.48 22.60
CA ALA A 107 -3.49 15.38 23.46
C ALA A 107 -1.98 15.33 23.19
N ALA A 108 -1.42 14.14 22.91
CA ALA A 108 -0.01 13.95 22.60
C ALA A 108 0.38 14.61 21.26
N PHE A 109 -0.49 14.53 20.24
CA PHE A 109 -0.28 15.18 18.95
C PHE A 109 -0.66 16.65 18.92
N GLY A 110 -1.26 17.19 19.98
CA GLY A 110 -1.71 18.60 20.00
C GLY A 110 -2.86 18.85 19.02
N VAL A 111 -3.78 17.91 18.89
CA VAL A 111 -4.94 18.00 18.00
C VAL A 111 -6.24 17.84 18.78
N THR A 112 -7.35 18.27 18.20
CA THR A 112 -8.72 17.93 18.61
C THR A 112 -9.39 17.10 17.52
N TYR A 113 -10.43 16.36 17.86
CA TYR A 113 -11.22 15.62 16.87
C TYR A 113 -12.70 15.63 17.24
N GLU A 114 -13.53 15.55 16.21
CA GLU A 114 -14.99 15.42 16.36
C GLU A 114 -15.55 14.47 15.30
N GLU A 115 -16.61 13.76 15.67
CA GLU A 115 -17.35 12.89 14.76
C GLU A 115 -18.49 13.70 14.12
N SER A 116 -18.64 13.60 12.81
CA SER A 116 -19.67 14.30 12.04
C SER A 116 -20.09 13.48 10.82
N GLU A 117 -20.85 14.09 9.92
CA GLU A 117 -21.35 13.44 8.70
C GLU A 117 -21.26 14.41 7.52
N ILE A 118 -20.75 13.93 6.38
CA ILE A 118 -20.71 14.66 5.12
C ILE A 118 -21.41 13.82 4.04
N ALA A 119 -22.41 14.36 3.39
CA ALA A 119 -23.24 13.67 2.39
C ALA A 119 -23.87 12.35 2.88
N GLY A 120 -24.14 12.21 4.16
CA GLY A 120 -24.63 10.95 4.75
C GLY A 120 -23.54 9.93 5.06
N ILE A 121 -22.27 10.28 4.85
CA ILE A 121 -21.11 9.44 5.15
C ILE A 121 -20.49 9.90 6.47
N PRO A 122 -20.30 9.00 7.45
CA PRO A 122 -19.63 9.35 8.70
C PRO A 122 -18.20 9.80 8.43
N VAL A 123 -17.75 10.84 9.13
CA VAL A 123 -16.38 11.32 9.07
C VAL A 123 -15.88 11.66 10.47
N VAL A 124 -14.57 11.56 10.66
CA VAL A 124 -13.90 12.11 11.83
C VAL A 124 -13.06 13.28 11.37
N GLU A 125 -13.39 14.46 11.86
CA GLU A 125 -12.63 15.67 11.60
C GLU A 125 -11.53 15.84 12.65
N VAL A 126 -10.28 15.96 12.23
CA VAL A 126 -9.12 16.21 13.09
C VAL A 126 -8.58 17.61 12.82
N THR A 127 -8.49 18.41 13.85
CA THR A 127 -8.03 19.82 13.75
C THR A 127 -6.77 19.99 14.60
N PRO A 128 -5.62 20.37 13.99
CA PRO A 128 -4.41 20.67 14.74
C PRO A 128 -4.54 22.00 15.51
N SER A 129 -3.77 22.15 16.59
CA SER A 129 -3.76 23.37 17.41
C SER A 129 -3.24 24.58 16.65
N GLU A 130 -2.40 24.38 15.64
CA GLU A 130 -1.85 25.40 14.75
C GLU A 130 -2.21 25.06 13.32
N LEU A 131 -3.25 25.74 12.78
CA LEU A 131 -3.65 25.60 11.38
C LEU A 131 -2.75 26.46 10.49
N VAL A 132 -2.24 25.87 9.39
CA VAL A 132 -1.50 26.62 8.35
C VAL A 132 -2.45 27.28 7.35
N SER A 133 -3.66 26.74 7.18
CA SER A 133 -4.71 27.29 6.32
C SER A 133 -6.10 26.93 6.87
N THR A 134 -7.07 27.83 6.67
CA THR A 134 -8.50 27.59 6.94
C THR A 134 -9.25 27.09 5.71
N ASP A 135 -8.68 27.31 4.53
CA ASP A 135 -9.32 27.10 3.24
C ASP A 135 -8.78 25.85 2.52
N LYS A 136 -7.71 25.22 3.07
CA LYS A 136 -7.11 24.01 2.56
C LYS A 136 -7.31 22.89 3.56
N ILE A 137 -7.60 21.68 3.06
CA ILE A 137 -7.87 20.49 3.90
C ILE A 137 -7.21 19.24 3.34
N ALA A 138 -7.06 18.23 4.19
CA ALA A 138 -6.73 16.89 3.79
C ALA A 138 -7.95 15.97 3.92
N VAL A 139 -8.22 15.14 2.92
CA VAL A 139 -9.19 14.04 2.98
C VAL A 139 -8.43 12.75 3.12
N TYR A 140 -8.78 11.94 4.10
CA TYR A 140 -8.12 10.67 4.42
C TYR A 140 -9.03 9.49 4.17
N THR A 141 -8.54 8.53 3.38
CA THR A 141 -9.12 7.21 3.19
C THR A 141 -8.26 6.18 3.90
N HIS A 142 -8.83 5.51 4.92
CA HIS A 142 -8.07 4.63 5.79
C HIS A 142 -7.77 3.26 5.18
N GLY A 143 -6.69 2.63 5.67
CA GLY A 143 -6.34 1.25 5.37
C GLY A 143 -7.21 0.22 6.08
N GLY A 144 -6.93 -1.07 5.85
CA GLY A 144 -7.66 -2.20 6.42
C GLY A 144 -8.17 -3.17 5.36
N ALA A 145 -7.50 -3.25 4.22
CA ALA A 145 -7.81 -4.16 3.12
C ALA A 145 -9.27 -4.05 2.63
N TYR A 146 -9.88 -2.87 2.75
CA TYR A 146 -11.29 -2.55 2.47
C TYR A 146 -12.32 -3.24 3.39
N VAL A 147 -11.89 -4.08 4.31
CA VAL A 147 -12.74 -4.95 5.13
C VAL A 147 -12.61 -4.73 6.64
N LEU A 148 -11.63 -3.99 7.08
CA LEU A 148 -11.32 -3.72 8.48
C LEU A 148 -11.14 -2.23 8.74
N ASN A 149 -11.14 -1.87 10.00
CA ASN A 149 -11.00 -0.54 10.56
C ASN A 149 -12.23 0.35 10.34
N SER A 150 -12.28 1.40 11.11
CA SER A 150 -13.09 2.60 10.91
C SER A 150 -12.17 3.81 10.95
N ALA A 151 -12.65 4.95 10.49
CA ALA A 151 -11.90 6.20 10.58
C ALA A 151 -11.48 6.51 12.03
N LYS A 152 -12.32 6.12 13.01
CA LYS A 152 -12.06 6.26 14.43
C LYS A 152 -11.05 5.25 14.97
N ALA A 153 -11.12 4.00 14.51
CA ALA A 153 -10.21 2.94 14.95
C ALA A 153 -8.75 3.21 14.55
N VAL A 154 -8.51 3.94 13.45
CA VAL A 154 -7.18 4.30 12.95
C VAL A 154 -6.93 5.81 12.92
N ILE A 155 -7.63 6.54 13.77
CA ILE A 155 -7.57 8.01 13.83
C ILE A 155 -6.15 8.57 14.05
N GLU A 156 -5.25 7.78 14.63
CA GLU A 156 -3.84 8.18 14.86
C GLU A 156 -3.14 8.61 13.57
N SER A 157 -3.42 7.94 12.46
CA SER A 157 -2.87 8.32 11.15
C SER A 157 -3.31 9.73 10.76
N ALA A 158 -4.60 10.05 10.99
CA ALA A 158 -5.14 11.39 10.74
C ALA A 158 -4.58 12.44 11.71
N MET A 159 -4.42 12.08 12.99
CA MET A 159 -3.84 12.95 14.01
C MET A 159 -2.37 13.28 13.68
N PHE A 160 -1.59 12.28 13.32
CA PHE A 160 -0.20 12.46 12.94
C PHE A 160 -0.07 13.34 11.70
N PHE A 161 -0.86 13.07 10.65
CA PHE A 161 -0.86 13.89 9.45
C PHE A 161 -1.25 15.34 9.74
N ALA A 162 -2.32 15.56 10.52
CA ALA A 162 -2.77 16.89 10.90
C ALA A 162 -1.72 17.66 11.70
N ALA A 163 -1.14 17.03 12.72
CA ALA A 163 -0.10 17.63 13.56
C ALA A 163 1.14 18.05 12.77
N GLU A 164 1.55 17.22 11.82
CA GLU A 164 2.77 17.42 11.06
C GLU A 164 2.62 18.37 9.87
N THR A 165 1.43 18.41 9.25
CA THR A 165 1.18 19.29 8.11
C THR A 165 0.51 20.62 8.48
N GLY A 166 -0.09 20.71 9.67
CA GLY A 166 -0.90 21.84 10.08
C GLY A 166 -2.24 21.95 9.32
N LEU A 167 -2.62 20.92 8.56
CA LEU A 167 -3.91 20.89 7.86
C LEU A 167 -4.99 20.24 8.73
N ARG A 168 -6.22 20.70 8.59
CA ARG A 168 -7.38 19.96 9.05
C ARG A 168 -7.57 18.72 8.20
N VAL A 169 -7.85 17.58 8.85
CA VAL A 169 -8.03 16.26 8.18
C VAL A 169 -9.47 15.80 8.34
N LEU A 170 -10.09 15.40 7.24
CA LEU A 170 -11.37 14.71 7.20
C LEU A 170 -11.10 13.22 6.95
N ALA A 171 -11.15 12.40 7.98
CA ALA A 171 -11.03 10.96 7.88
C ALA A 171 -12.40 10.37 7.53
N VAL A 172 -12.53 9.80 6.33
CA VAL A 172 -13.80 9.27 5.83
C VAL A 172 -14.00 7.84 6.32
N ASP A 173 -15.11 7.59 7.00
CA ASP A 173 -15.52 6.29 7.49
C ASP A 173 -16.40 5.59 6.44
N TYR A 174 -15.77 5.19 5.33
CA TYR A 174 -16.44 4.58 4.20
C TYR A 174 -16.96 3.17 4.55
N THR A 175 -18.07 2.78 3.93
CA THR A 175 -18.68 1.46 4.17
C THR A 175 -17.76 0.33 3.74
N LEU A 176 -17.46 -0.56 4.69
CA LEU A 176 -16.55 -1.68 4.49
C LEU A 176 -17.17 -2.80 3.65
N ALA A 177 -16.32 -3.48 2.88
CA ALA A 177 -16.68 -4.74 2.27
C ALA A 177 -16.81 -5.84 3.36
N PRO A 178 -17.67 -6.85 3.15
CA PRO A 178 -18.53 -7.08 1.99
C PRO A 178 -19.87 -6.35 2.00
N HIS A 179 -20.13 -5.48 2.99
CA HIS A 179 -21.39 -4.72 3.12
C HIS A 179 -21.56 -3.68 2.01
N SER A 180 -20.44 -3.22 1.45
CA SER A 180 -20.32 -2.40 0.25
C SER A 180 -19.34 -3.06 -0.72
N LYS A 181 -19.43 -2.74 -2.00
CA LYS A 181 -18.47 -3.15 -3.03
C LYS A 181 -17.73 -1.92 -3.55
N TRP A 182 -16.73 -2.14 -4.38
CA TRP A 182 -15.89 -1.06 -4.89
C TRP A 182 -16.66 0.10 -5.54
N GLN A 183 -17.80 -0.20 -6.18
CA GLN A 183 -18.62 0.82 -6.82
C GLN A 183 -19.17 1.80 -5.79
N GLU A 184 -19.85 1.28 -4.78
CA GLU A 184 -20.48 2.06 -3.72
C GLU A 184 -19.40 2.77 -2.87
N THR A 185 -18.35 2.05 -2.49
CA THR A 185 -17.25 2.65 -1.69
C THR A 185 -16.59 3.83 -2.41
N THR A 186 -16.34 3.71 -3.73
CA THR A 186 -15.79 4.82 -4.51
C THR A 186 -16.79 5.97 -4.69
N ASP A 187 -18.10 5.67 -4.82
CA ASP A 187 -19.16 6.69 -4.89
C ASP A 187 -19.32 7.45 -3.58
N GLU A 188 -19.15 6.80 -2.43
CA GLU A 188 -19.14 7.48 -1.13
C GLU A 188 -18.06 8.56 -1.06
N ILE A 189 -16.82 8.25 -1.45
CA ILE A 189 -15.74 9.24 -1.46
C ILE A 189 -16.04 10.38 -2.45
N ILE A 190 -16.55 10.08 -3.64
CA ILE A 190 -16.99 11.10 -4.60
C ILE A 190 -18.06 12.01 -3.99
N SER A 191 -19.04 11.43 -3.28
CA SER A 191 -20.09 12.20 -2.61
C SER A 191 -19.57 13.14 -1.55
N VAL A 192 -18.49 12.76 -0.85
CA VAL A 192 -17.79 13.65 0.09
C VAL A 192 -17.16 14.83 -0.66
N PHE A 193 -16.48 14.60 -1.78
CA PHE A 193 -15.93 15.69 -2.61
C PHE A 193 -17.01 16.61 -3.17
N GLU A 194 -18.12 16.10 -3.65
CA GLU A 194 -19.27 16.90 -4.10
C GLU A 194 -19.90 17.75 -2.98
N ALA A 195 -19.87 17.25 -1.75
CA ALA A 195 -20.38 17.98 -0.61
C ALA A 195 -19.39 19.05 -0.14
N LEU A 196 -18.08 18.80 -0.22
CA LEU A 196 -17.04 19.77 0.05
C LEU A 196 -17.07 20.94 -0.96
N ASP A 197 -17.28 20.65 -2.26
CA ASP A 197 -17.47 21.68 -3.29
C ASP A 197 -18.65 22.61 -2.95
N LYS A 198 -19.79 22.05 -2.52
CA LYS A 198 -20.95 22.84 -2.04
C LYS A 198 -20.67 23.67 -0.79
N GLN A 199 -19.67 23.27 0.02
CA GLN A 199 -19.20 24.02 1.17
C GLN A 199 -18.17 25.10 0.82
N GLY A 200 -17.73 25.15 -0.45
CA GLY A 200 -16.80 26.14 -0.97
C GLY A 200 -15.36 25.69 -1.11
N TYR A 201 -15.06 24.39 -0.88
CA TYR A 201 -13.75 23.79 -1.19
C TYR A 201 -13.74 23.36 -2.64
N THR A 202 -12.81 23.84 -3.43
CA THR A 202 -12.52 23.27 -4.74
C THR A 202 -11.61 22.05 -4.61
N ALA A 203 -11.48 21.27 -5.65
CA ALA A 203 -10.55 20.13 -5.61
C ALA A 203 -9.08 20.56 -5.43
N ASP A 204 -8.71 21.77 -5.92
CA ASP A 204 -7.41 22.40 -5.71
C ASP A 204 -7.15 22.84 -4.25
N ASP A 205 -8.17 22.78 -3.38
CA ASP A 205 -8.04 23.05 -1.95
C ASP A 205 -7.80 21.77 -1.14
N ILE A 206 -7.74 20.61 -1.80
CA ILE A 206 -7.77 19.31 -1.15
C ILE A 206 -6.53 18.49 -1.51
N VAL A 207 -5.78 18.04 -0.49
CA VAL A 207 -4.89 16.90 -0.64
C VAL A 207 -5.65 15.62 -0.26
N LEU A 208 -5.67 14.63 -1.15
CA LEU A 208 -6.23 13.31 -0.86
C LEU A 208 -5.10 12.37 -0.46
N TYR A 209 -5.19 11.78 0.74
CA TYR A 209 -4.20 10.81 1.15
C TYR A 209 -4.83 9.52 1.71
N GLY A 210 -4.06 8.46 1.69
CA GLY A 210 -4.52 7.18 2.23
C GLY A 210 -3.37 6.21 2.42
N ASP A 211 -3.60 5.23 3.29
CA ASP A 211 -2.66 4.16 3.55
C ASP A 211 -3.21 2.80 3.09
N SER A 212 -2.34 1.91 2.66
CA SER A 212 -2.73 0.53 2.31
C SER A 212 -3.86 0.47 1.28
N ALA A 213 -4.97 -0.18 1.61
CA ALA A 213 -6.20 -0.20 0.81
C ALA A 213 -6.76 1.22 0.59
N GLY A 214 -6.68 2.08 1.60
CA GLY A 214 -7.07 3.48 1.48
C GLY A 214 -6.21 4.26 0.49
N GLY A 215 -4.91 3.97 0.39
CA GLY A 215 -4.04 4.52 -0.65
C GLY A 215 -4.42 4.04 -2.05
N GLY A 216 -4.82 2.76 -2.18
CA GLY A 216 -5.42 2.21 -3.41
C GLY A 216 -6.73 2.90 -3.76
N LEU A 217 -7.61 3.10 -2.75
CA LEU A 217 -8.90 3.81 -2.90
C LEU A 217 -8.70 5.25 -3.35
N ALA A 218 -7.79 6.00 -2.70
CA ALA A 218 -7.48 7.38 -3.06
C ALA A 218 -7.08 7.51 -4.55
N ALA A 219 -6.16 6.67 -5.02
CA ALA A 219 -5.73 6.67 -6.41
C ALA A 219 -6.85 6.20 -7.37
N GLY A 220 -7.62 5.18 -6.99
CA GLY A 220 -8.73 4.66 -7.79
C GLY A 220 -9.89 5.66 -7.93
N VAL A 221 -10.25 6.34 -6.83
CA VAL A 221 -11.27 7.41 -6.83
C VAL A 221 -10.82 8.58 -7.69
N THR A 222 -9.55 9.00 -7.60
CA THR A 222 -9.01 10.09 -8.43
C THR A 222 -9.13 9.75 -9.93
N LEU A 223 -8.85 8.51 -10.34
CA LEU A 223 -9.10 8.07 -11.71
C LEU A 223 -10.58 8.15 -12.08
N LYS A 224 -11.48 7.74 -11.17
CA LYS A 224 -12.93 7.78 -11.39
C LYS A 224 -13.44 9.21 -11.49
N MET A 225 -13.00 10.13 -10.63
CA MET A 225 -13.31 11.57 -10.70
C MET A 225 -12.92 12.16 -12.06
N ARG A 226 -11.67 11.90 -12.52
CA ARG A 226 -11.21 12.33 -13.83
C ARG A 226 -12.12 11.84 -14.96
N ASP A 227 -12.44 10.54 -14.96
CA ASP A 227 -13.22 9.91 -16.03
C ASP A 227 -14.69 10.35 -16.02
N LEU A 228 -15.17 10.86 -14.87
CA LEU A 228 -16.46 11.55 -14.73
C LEU A 228 -16.40 13.03 -15.11
N GLY A 229 -15.21 13.57 -15.42
CA GLY A 229 -15.02 14.98 -15.75
C GLY A 229 -15.08 15.91 -14.54
N MET A 230 -14.89 15.38 -13.34
CA MET A 230 -14.75 16.16 -12.09
C MET A 230 -13.33 16.69 -11.98
N GLU A 231 -13.16 17.78 -11.25
CA GLU A 231 -11.84 18.25 -10.84
C GLU A 231 -11.20 17.22 -9.90
N MET A 232 -9.88 17.03 -10.03
CA MET A 232 -9.10 16.10 -9.20
C MET A 232 -8.44 16.85 -8.06
N PRO A 233 -8.08 16.16 -6.93
CA PRO A 233 -7.35 16.78 -5.83
C PRO A 233 -6.06 17.48 -6.27
N ALA A 234 -5.62 18.51 -5.55
CA ALA A 234 -4.37 19.23 -5.80
C ALA A 234 -3.16 18.28 -5.79
N ALA A 235 -3.14 17.34 -4.86
CA ALA A 235 -2.09 16.33 -4.75
C ALA A 235 -2.59 15.06 -4.06
N LEU A 236 -1.82 13.96 -4.26
CA LEU A 236 -1.99 12.71 -3.51
C LEU A 236 -0.76 12.41 -2.66
N VAL A 237 -1.03 11.84 -1.46
CA VAL A 237 -0.01 11.18 -0.62
C VAL A 237 -0.47 9.74 -0.34
N LEU A 238 0.31 8.77 -0.80
CA LEU A 238 -0.04 7.35 -0.75
C LEU A 238 0.97 6.60 0.12
N TRP A 239 0.55 6.19 1.33
CA TRP A 239 1.37 5.39 2.22
C TRP A 239 1.13 3.90 1.99
N SER A 240 2.16 3.20 1.53
CA SER A 240 2.08 1.75 1.28
C SER A 240 0.85 1.31 0.48
N PRO A 241 0.50 1.94 -0.66
CA PRO A 241 -0.78 1.75 -1.32
C PRO A 241 -0.97 0.32 -1.83
N TRP A 242 -2.09 -0.34 -1.46
CA TRP A 242 -2.52 -1.57 -2.12
C TRP A 242 -3.13 -1.22 -3.48
N ALA A 243 -2.26 -0.93 -4.44
CA ALA A 243 -2.63 -0.42 -5.75
C ALA A 243 -2.92 -1.52 -6.81
N ASP A 244 -2.81 -2.79 -6.43
CA ASP A 244 -3.18 -3.96 -7.23
C ASP A 244 -3.68 -5.08 -6.33
N ILE A 245 -4.97 -5.34 -6.34
CA ILE A 245 -5.57 -6.41 -5.53
C ILE A 245 -5.48 -7.80 -6.18
N SER A 246 -4.91 -7.91 -7.40
CA SER A 246 -4.91 -9.14 -8.20
C SER A 246 -3.71 -10.09 -7.95
N GLU A 247 -2.83 -9.81 -6.98
CA GLU A 247 -1.62 -10.60 -6.68
C GLU A 247 -0.63 -10.75 -7.86
N THR A 248 -0.58 -9.75 -8.75
CA THR A 248 0.22 -9.89 -9.99
C THR A 248 1.70 -9.55 -9.80
N GLY A 249 2.08 -8.81 -8.77
CA GLY A 249 3.47 -8.38 -8.54
C GLY A 249 4.39 -9.50 -8.03
N ASP A 250 5.66 -9.45 -8.39
CA ASP A 250 6.67 -10.43 -7.97
C ASP A 250 6.93 -10.42 -6.46
N THR A 251 6.77 -9.26 -5.81
CA THR A 251 7.03 -9.11 -4.37
C THR A 251 6.00 -9.82 -3.48
N TYR A 252 4.83 -10.16 -3.98
CA TYR A 252 3.90 -11.06 -3.30
C TYR A 252 4.53 -12.43 -3.00
N VAL A 253 5.47 -12.88 -3.86
CA VAL A 253 6.22 -14.12 -3.68
C VAL A 253 7.56 -13.86 -3.00
N THR A 254 8.34 -12.90 -3.50
CA THR A 254 9.74 -12.71 -3.07
C THR A 254 9.87 -12.08 -1.68
N LEU A 255 8.89 -11.31 -1.22
CA LEU A 255 8.85 -10.68 0.10
C LEU A 255 7.81 -11.30 1.05
N ARG A 256 7.17 -12.41 0.65
CA ARG A 256 6.14 -13.09 1.46
C ARG A 256 6.60 -13.35 2.90
N ASP A 257 7.83 -13.83 3.08
CA ASP A 257 8.37 -14.14 4.40
C ASP A 257 9.01 -12.95 5.11
N ALA A 258 9.19 -11.83 4.41
CA ALA A 258 9.67 -10.56 4.97
C ALA A 258 8.53 -9.68 5.49
N GLU A 259 7.29 -9.88 5.01
CA GLU A 259 6.09 -9.13 5.44
C GLU A 259 5.66 -9.55 6.85
N PRO A 260 5.62 -8.61 7.83
CA PRO A 260 5.32 -8.96 9.22
C PRO A 260 3.84 -9.06 9.57
N TYR A 261 2.94 -8.53 8.75
CA TYR A 261 1.54 -8.34 9.14
C TYR A 261 0.57 -9.38 8.59
N TYR A 262 0.75 -9.81 7.33
CA TYR A 262 -0.23 -10.62 6.62
C TYR A 262 0.37 -11.43 5.49
N THR A 263 -0.40 -12.38 4.99
CA THR A 263 -0.12 -13.08 3.73
C THR A 263 -1.27 -12.81 2.76
N TYR A 264 -1.00 -13.00 1.47
CA TYR A 264 -2.07 -12.84 0.47
C TYR A 264 -3.15 -13.90 0.67
N GLU A 265 -2.75 -15.15 0.85
CA GLU A 265 -3.64 -16.31 0.91
C GLU A 265 -4.66 -16.22 2.07
N HIS A 266 -4.24 -15.70 3.23
CA HIS A 266 -5.07 -15.71 4.44
C HIS A 266 -5.84 -14.41 4.65
N VAL A 267 -5.26 -13.27 4.24
CA VAL A 267 -5.82 -11.95 4.53
C VAL A 267 -6.25 -11.23 3.26
N LEU A 268 -5.32 -10.97 2.35
CA LEU A 268 -5.56 -10.05 1.23
C LEU A 268 -6.47 -10.66 0.15
N GLY A 269 -6.28 -11.93 -0.18
CA GLY A 269 -7.10 -12.62 -1.18
C GLY A 269 -8.59 -12.69 -0.81
N PRO A 270 -8.95 -13.17 0.41
CA PRO A 270 -10.33 -13.10 0.89
C PRO A 270 -10.89 -11.66 0.92
N SER A 271 -10.09 -10.68 1.33
CA SER A 271 -10.48 -9.27 1.36
C SER A 271 -10.73 -8.71 -0.05
N ALA A 272 -9.86 -9.05 -1.02
CA ALA A 272 -10.04 -8.67 -2.42
C ALA A 272 -11.35 -9.22 -3.00
N LEU A 273 -11.69 -10.49 -2.69
CA LEU A 273 -12.95 -11.12 -3.10
C LEU A 273 -14.17 -10.52 -2.38
N ALA A 274 -14.00 -10.07 -1.13
CA ALA A 274 -15.04 -9.36 -0.42
C ALA A 274 -15.33 -7.98 -1.06
N TYR A 275 -14.30 -7.27 -1.52
CA TYR A 275 -14.38 -5.93 -2.09
C TYR A 275 -14.83 -5.91 -3.55
N ALA A 276 -14.30 -6.80 -4.40
CA ALA A 276 -14.55 -6.81 -5.83
C ALA A 276 -14.68 -8.23 -6.38
N GLU A 277 -15.49 -8.40 -7.43
CA GLU A 277 -15.50 -9.65 -8.19
C GLU A 277 -14.18 -9.83 -8.95
N VAL A 278 -13.75 -11.07 -9.19
CA VAL A 278 -12.48 -11.38 -9.87
C VAL A 278 -12.34 -10.68 -11.22
N LYS A 279 -13.45 -10.53 -11.98
CA LYS A 279 -13.45 -9.80 -13.25
C LYS A 279 -13.07 -8.31 -13.12
N ASP A 280 -13.29 -7.73 -11.92
CA ASP A 280 -13.07 -6.32 -11.63
C ASP A 280 -11.71 -6.08 -10.93
N HIS A 281 -10.95 -7.13 -10.55
CA HIS A 281 -9.66 -6.98 -9.86
C HIS A 281 -8.65 -6.13 -10.63
N LYS A 282 -8.76 -6.07 -11.97
CA LYS A 282 -7.91 -5.21 -12.83
C LYS A 282 -8.63 -3.97 -13.34
N ASN A 283 -9.80 -3.64 -12.81
CA ASN A 283 -10.44 -2.37 -13.06
C ASN A 283 -9.58 -1.24 -12.46
N PRO A 284 -9.26 -0.15 -13.20
CA PRO A 284 -8.43 0.95 -12.71
C PRO A 284 -8.93 1.62 -11.42
N TYR A 285 -10.22 1.59 -11.16
CA TYR A 285 -10.78 2.15 -9.91
C TYR A 285 -10.60 1.24 -8.71
N VAL A 286 -10.32 -0.05 -8.95
CA VAL A 286 -10.05 -1.08 -7.94
C VAL A 286 -8.55 -1.30 -7.76
N SER A 287 -7.81 -1.33 -8.87
CA SER A 287 -6.36 -1.53 -8.92
C SER A 287 -5.74 -0.46 -9.82
N PRO A 288 -5.41 0.71 -9.25
CA PRO A 288 -4.97 1.87 -10.02
C PRO A 288 -3.69 1.69 -10.83
N VAL A 289 -2.88 0.66 -10.58
CA VAL A 289 -1.74 0.32 -11.45
C VAL A 289 -2.13 0.04 -12.90
N TYR A 290 -3.39 -0.26 -13.18
CA TYR A 290 -3.93 -0.48 -14.52
C TYR A 290 -4.56 0.78 -15.14
N GLY A 291 -4.42 1.95 -14.49
CA GLY A 291 -4.95 3.23 -14.95
C GLY A 291 -4.27 3.74 -16.22
N ASP A 292 -5.01 4.46 -17.06
CA ASP A 292 -4.42 5.28 -18.14
C ASP A 292 -4.12 6.68 -17.61
N PHE A 293 -2.87 6.92 -17.24
CA PHE A 293 -2.42 8.20 -16.68
C PHE A 293 -2.10 9.27 -17.74
N LYS A 294 -2.16 8.94 -19.04
CA LYS A 294 -1.89 9.91 -20.12
C LYS A 294 -2.92 11.04 -20.22
N GLN A 295 -4.10 10.81 -19.64
CA GLN A 295 -5.18 11.79 -19.61
C GLN A 295 -5.07 12.79 -18.45
N GLY A 296 -3.97 12.74 -17.70
CA GLY A 296 -3.71 13.56 -16.52
C GLY A 296 -3.93 12.80 -15.22
N PHE A 297 -3.16 13.18 -14.21
CA PHE A 297 -3.28 12.73 -12.84
C PHE A 297 -2.57 13.73 -11.91
N PRO A 298 -3.05 13.96 -10.69
CA PRO A 298 -2.43 14.92 -9.77
C PRO A 298 -1.01 14.55 -9.38
N PRO A 299 -0.18 15.50 -8.95
CA PRO A 299 1.08 15.24 -8.27
C PRO A 299 0.91 14.18 -7.19
N THR A 300 1.74 13.13 -7.21
CA THR A 300 1.57 11.95 -6.33
C THR A 300 2.86 11.58 -5.64
N LEU A 301 2.86 11.60 -4.30
CA LEU A 301 3.93 11.05 -3.45
C LEU A 301 3.55 9.63 -3.02
N ILE A 302 4.39 8.64 -3.35
CA ILE A 302 4.24 7.24 -2.94
C ILE A 302 5.34 6.92 -1.95
N GLN A 303 4.99 6.53 -0.72
CA GLN A 303 5.94 6.12 0.31
C GLN A 303 5.67 4.69 0.77
N GLY A 304 6.72 3.92 1.04
CA GLY A 304 6.61 2.55 1.53
C GLY A 304 7.96 1.96 1.95
N GLY A 305 7.94 0.71 2.38
CA GLY A 305 9.10 0.00 2.90
C GLY A 305 9.53 -1.20 2.06
N THR A 306 10.78 -1.63 2.25
CA THR A 306 11.35 -2.77 1.51
C THR A 306 10.91 -4.12 2.06
N LYS A 307 10.20 -4.18 3.20
CA LYS A 307 9.66 -5.44 3.73
C LYS A 307 8.23 -5.75 3.26
N GLU A 308 7.65 -4.89 2.44
CA GLU A 308 6.26 -5.00 2.03
C GLU A 308 6.06 -5.86 0.79
N ILE A 309 5.11 -6.79 0.83
CA ILE A 309 4.68 -7.53 -0.37
C ILE A 309 4.05 -6.60 -1.41
N PHE A 310 3.70 -5.37 -1.04
CA PHE A 310 3.18 -4.34 -1.95
C PHE A 310 4.27 -3.53 -2.68
N LEU A 311 5.56 -3.80 -2.48
CA LEU A 311 6.63 -3.04 -3.13
C LEU A 311 6.48 -3.00 -4.66
N SER A 312 6.06 -4.10 -5.29
CA SER A 312 5.75 -4.12 -6.73
C SER A 312 4.56 -3.24 -7.11
N ASN A 313 3.60 -3.03 -6.20
CA ASN A 313 2.47 -2.10 -6.43
C ASN A 313 2.98 -0.67 -6.51
N PHE A 314 3.87 -0.28 -5.59
CA PHE A 314 4.46 1.07 -5.55
C PHE A 314 5.25 1.35 -6.82
N ILE A 315 6.12 0.41 -7.21
CA ILE A 315 6.95 0.50 -8.40
C ILE A 315 6.08 0.59 -9.67
N ARG A 316 5.08 -0.26 -9.81
CA ARG A 316 4.21 -0.28 -10.99
C ARG A 316 3.34 0.96 -11.11
N LEU A 317 2.80 1.47 -10.00
CA LEU A 317 2.04 2.72 -9.98
C LEU A 317 2.96 3.90 -10.36
N TYR A 318 4.14 3.99 -9.72
CA TYR A 318 5.15 4.99 -10.05
C TYR A 318 5.52 4.96 -11.54
N GLN A 319 5.84 3.79 -12.08
CA GLN A 319 6.21 3.65 -13.50
C GLN A 319 5.08 4.05 -14.45
N GLY A 320 3.83 3.73 -14.10
CA GLY A 320 2.66 4.13 -14.87
C GLY A 320 2.51 5.66 -14.95
N LEU A 321 2.67 6.33 -13.82
CA LEU A 321 2.62 7.78 -13.72
C LEU A 321 3.81 8.46 -14.42
N ASP A 322 5.03 8.01 -14.14
CA ASP A 322 6.28 8.56 -14.72
C ASP A 322 6.29 8.43 -16.25
N GLN A 323 5.95 7.25 -16.80
CA GLN A 323 5.87 7.02 -18.24
C GLN A 323 4.78 7.85 -18.92
N ALA A 324 3.76 8.25 -18.19
CA ALA A 324 2.72 9.15 -18.67
C ALA A 324 3.10 10.64 -18.55
N GLY A 325 4.27 10.95 -17.99
CA GLY A 325 4.77 12.31 -17.79
C GLY A 325 4.08 13.06 -16.64
N GLN A 326 3.48 12.32 -15.68
CA GLN A 326 2.86 12.92 -14.50
C GLN A 326 3.91 13.21 -13.42
N THR A 327 3.63 14.21 -12.58
CA THR A 327 4.48 14.52 -11.42
C THR A 327 4.33 13.43 -10.37
N VAL A 328 5.38 12.62 -10.16
CA VAL A 328 5.35 11.53 -9.20
C VAL A 328 6.69 11.36 -8.49
N LYS A 329 6.64 11.05 -7.20
CA LYS A 329 7.82 10.71 -6.39
C LYS A 329 7.62 9.37 -5.71
N LEU A 330 8.56 8.46 -5.89
CA LEU A 330 8.64 7.20 -5.16
C LEU A 330 9.71 7.32 -4.07
N ASP A 331 9.33 7.10 -2.82
CA ASP A 331 10.15 7.25 -1.63
C ASP A 331 10.12 5.96 -0.79
N ILE A 332 11.14 5.13 -0.92
CA ILE A 332 11.22 3.80 -0.32
C ILE A 332 12.25 3.75 0.78
N TYR A 333 11.88 3.19 1.92
CA TYR A 333 12.71 3.08 3.13
C TYR A 333 13.16 1.65 3.37
N GLU A 334 14.47 1.48 3.56
CA GLU A 334 15.06 0.18 3.85
C GLU A 334 14.53 -0.37 5.18
N GLY A 335 14.21 -1.66 5.18
CA GLY A 335 13.80 -2.38 6.39
C GLY A 335 12.43 -2.01 6.95
N MET A 336 11.75 -1.01 6.38
CA MET A 336 10.47 -0.57 6.88
C MET A 336 9.33 -1.54 6.51
N PRO A 337 8.39 -1.75 7.46
CA PRO A 337 7.20 -2.55 7.25
C PRO A 337 6.08 -1.72 6.63
N HIS A 338 4.96 -2.39 6.38
CA HIS A 338 3.74 -1.81 5.87
C HIS A 338 3.23 -0.65 6.73
N VAL A 339 2.91 0.48 6.09
CA VAL A 339 2.39 1.71 6.72
C VAL A 339 3.29 2.20 7.88
N PHE A 340 4.61 2.16 7.68
CA PHE A 340 5.57 2.51 8.74
C PHE A 340 5.45 3.96 9.21
N VAL A 341 5.05 4.90 8.32
CA VAL A 341 5.10 6.35 8.56
C VAL A 341 4.34 6.76 9.83
N PRO A 342 3.06 6.38 10.04
CA PRO A 342 2.35 6.67 11.29
C PRO A 342 2.55 5.61 12.38
N THR A 343 3.22 4.48 12.10
CA THR A 343 3.32 3.35 13.04
C THR A 343 4.25 3.64 14.22
N LEU A 344 5.42 4.23 13.95
CA LEU A 344 6.34 4.73 14.97
C LEU A 344 6.70 6.19 14.66
N PRO A 345 5.81 7.14 14.99
CA PRO A 345 5.93 8.53 14.59
C PRO A 345 7.26 9.19 14.97
N GLU A 346 7.84 8.78 16.11
CA GLU A 346 9.10 9.35 16.66
C GLU A 346 10.37 8.73 16.04
N SER A 347 10.23 7.66 15.23
CA SER A 347 11.41 7.04 14.61
C SER A 347 12.03 7.96 13.55
N ALA A 348 13.35 7.82 13.35
CA ALA A 348 14.07 8.64 12.38
C ALA A 348 13.53 8.46 10.95
N GLU A 349 13.10 7.25 10.58
CA GLU A 349 12.53 6.93 9.28
C GLU A 349 11.16 7.59 9.08
N SER A 350 10.28 7.52 10.09
CA SER A 350 8.97 8.17 10.04
C SER A 350 9.10 9.69 9.98
N GLN A 351 9.99 10.27 10.77
CA GLN A 351 10.27 11.71 10.74
C GLN A 351 10.86 12.16 9.40
N ALA A 352 11.74 11.37 8.79
CA ALA A 352 12.25 11.66 7.45
C ALA A 352 11.18 11.56 6.37
N ALA A 353 10.27 10.59 6.49
CA ALA A 353 9.17 10.41 5.54
C ALA A 353 8.13 11.52 5.64
N ILE A 354 7.70 11.88 6.87
CA ILE A 354 6.70 12.92 7.07
C ILE A 354 7.24 14.32 6.71
N ALA A 355 8.54 14.57 6.86
CA ALA A 355 9.15 15.80 6.39
C ALA A 355 8.96 15.98 4.88
N LYS A 356 9.09 14.92 4.09
CA LYS A 356 8.83 14.94 2.65
C LYS A 356 7.33 15.12 2.31
N VAL A 357 6.43 14.65 3.17
CA VAL A 357 4.99 14.92 3.04
C VAL A 357 4.72 16.41 3.25
N ARG A 358 5.32 17.04 4.30
CA ARG A 358 5.19 18.49 4.51
C ARG A 358 5.65 19.29 3.30
N ASP A 359 6.85 18.94 2.78
CA ASP A 359 7.39 19.60 1.58
C ASP A 359 6.45 19.41 0.38
N TRP A 360 5.90 18.21 0.17
CA TRP A 360 4.97 17.88 -0.90
C TRP A 360 3.65 18.65 -0.80
N VAL A 361 3.09 18.73 0.40
CA VAL A 361 1.86 19.49 0.67
C VAL A 361 2.11 20.98 0.49
N SER A 362 3.26 21.51 0.97
CA SER A 362 3.63 22.91 0.75
C SER A 362 3.70 23.23 -0.73
N GLU A 363 4.44 22.45 -1.51
CA GLU A 363 4.68 22.69 -2.94
C GLU A 363 3.40 22.60 -3.80
N HIS A 364 2.48 21.70 -3.47
CA HIS A 364 1.36 21.39 -4.36
C HIS A 364 -0.02 21.82 -3.84
N LEU A 365 -0.11 22.28 -2.60
CA LEU A 365 -1.38 22.76 -2.02
C LEU A 365 -1.31 24.16 -1.44
N LEU A 366 -0.16 24.60 -0.89
CA LEU A 366 -0.06 25.82 -0.12
C LEU A 366 0.70 26.94 -0.86
N ASP A 367 1.62 26.59 -1.74
CA ASP A 367 2.41 27.56 -2.52
C ASP A 367 1.63 27.94 -3.79
N ASP A 368 0.91 29.07 -3.79
CA ASP A 368 0.27 29.70 -4.96
C ASP A 368 1.27 30.50 -5.80
#